data_9a6d3dd63ed09b5693b8a13baa62db5a
#
_entry.id   9a6d3dd63ed09b5693b8a13baa62db5a
#
_cell.length_a   1.000
_cell.length_b   1.000
_cell.length_c   1.000
_cell.angle_alpha   90.00
_cell.angle_beta   90.00
_cell.angle_gamma   90.00
#
_symmetry.space_group_name_H-M   'P 1'
#
loop_
_entity.id
_entity.type
_entity.pdbx_description
1 polymer ?
#
loop_
_entity_poly.entity_id
_entity_poly.type
_entity_poly.pdbx_seq_one_letter_code
_entity_poly.pdbx_strand_id
1 'polypeptide(L)'
;MLSAENLFKSYRDKPAVNGISLKVEKGEIVGLLGPNGAGKTTTFYLLVGWLRPDQGSVRLNDKEITRLPMYWRARLGLGYLPQEPSVFRKLTVEDNLTAVLQFQPLSAKQQKKRRLDVLEKMGLTSLSSQIAGTLSGGERRKVEIARSLVLNPAYLLLDEPFSGIDPITIEDIRGIIRNLARSGIGILITDHNVRETLLITDRSYLVFQGKILISGSGPELVNNPEARRFYLGETFTL
;
A
#
# COMPACT_ATOMS: atom_id res chain seq x y z
N MET A 1 -14.22 -6.76 0.44
CA MET A 1 -13.81 -5.78 -0.57
C MET A 1 -13.49 -4.44 0.09
N LEU A 2 -12.38 -3.78 -0.26
CA LEU A 2 -12.15 -2.35 -0.01
C LEU A 2 -12.64 -1.60 -1.24
N SER A 3 -13.51 -0.60 -1.07
CA SER A 3 -14.01 0.19 -2.19
C SER A 3 -14.09 1.68 -1.84
N ALA A 4 -13.96 2.48 -2.88
CA ALA A 4 -14.21 3.90 -2.88
C ALA A 4 -15.19 4.23 -4.01
N GLU A 5 -16.15 5.09 -3.73
CA GLU A 5 -17.18 5.49 -4.69
C GLU A 5 -17.26 7.01 -4.80
N ASN A 6 -17.03 7.51 -6.01
CA ASN A 6 -17.15 8.93 -6.36
C ASN A 6 -16.42 9.86 -5.38
N LEU A 7 -15.16 9.56 -5.09
CA LEU A 7 -14.36 10.40 -4.19
C LEU A 7 -14.02 11.73 -4.84
N PHE A 8 -14.27 12.81 -4.11
CA PHE A 8 -13.85 14.16 -4.45
C PHE A 8 -13.02 14.75 -3.33
N LYS A 9 -11.96 15.46 -3.70
CA LYS A 9 -11.14 16.24 -2.78
C LYS A 9 -10.50 17.42 -3.49
N SER A 10 -10.73 18.61 -2.96
CA SER A 10 -10.12 19.84 -3.46
C SER A 10 -9.23 20.47 -2.38
N TYR A 11 -8.16 21.11 -2.82
CA TYR A 11 -7.33 21.98 -2.00
C TYR A 11 -7.50 23.41 -2.50
N ARG A 12 -8.14 24.25 -1.70
CA ARG A 12 -8.64 25.55 -2.15
C ARG A 12 -9.53 25.34 -3.38
N ASP A 13 -9.22 25.93 -4.53
CA ASP A 13 -10.02 25.83 -5.75
C ASP A 13 -9.49 24.79 -6.75
N LYS A 14 -8.47 23.97 -6.36
CA LYS A 14 -7.88 22.96 -7.25
C LYS A 14 -8.34 21.56 -6.85
N PRO A 15 -9.08 20.85 -7.72
CA PRO A 15 -9.45 19.47 -7.47
C PRO A 15 -8.22 18.55 -7.58
N ALA A 16 -7.89 17.85 -6.48
CA ALA A 16 -6.83 16.83 -6.45
C ALA A 16 -7.39 15.44 -6.76
N VAL A 17 -8.63 15.18 -6.34
CA VAL A 17 -9.39 13.96 -6.65
C VAL A 17 -10.77 14.40 -7.12
N ASN A 18 -11.21 13.88 -8.28
CA ASN A 18 -12.37 14.36 -9.00
C ASN A 18 -13.22 13.18 -9.50
N GLY A 19 -13.95 12.54 -8.60
CA GLY A 19 -14.85 11.43 -8.90
C GLY A 19 -14.15 10.06 -9.02
N ILE A 20 -13.08 9.82 -8.25
CA ILE A 20 -12.39 8.52 -8.27
C ILE A 20 -13.26 7.45 -7.62
N SER A 21 -13.51 6.36 -8.37
CA SER A 21 -14.11 5.12 -7.88
C SER A 21 -13.18 3.95 -8.14
N LEU A 22 -12.85 3.20 -7.10
CA LEU A 22 -11.98 2.03 -7.21
C LEU A 22 -12.39 0.94 -6.22
N LYS A 23 -11.94 -0.28 -6.48
CA LYS A 23 -12.13 -1.42 -5.59
C LYS A 23 -10.89 -2.30 -5.53
N VAL A 24 -10.73 -3.00 -4.43
CA VAL A 24 -9.69 -4.01 -4.21
C VAL A 24 -10.36 -5.21 -3.56
N GLU A 25 -10.24 -6.37 -4.18
CA GLU A 25 -10.74 -7.63 -3.63
C GLU A 25 -9.70 -8.27 -2.69
N LYS A 26 -10.13 -9.26 -1.90
CA LYS A 26 -9.18 -10.05 -1.10
C LYS A 26 -8.31 -10.90 -2.01
N GLY A 27 -7.02 -10.91 -1.74
CA GLY A 27 -6.05 -11.66 -2.53
C GLY A 27 -5.69 -11.03 -3.87
N GLU A 28 -6.23 -9.85 -4.18
CA GLU A 28 -5.96 -9.12 -5.40
C GLU A 28 -4.86 -8.07 -5.17
N ILE A 29 -3.98 -7.87 -6.16
CA ILE A 29 -3.01 -6.77 -6.20
C ILE A 29 -3.48 -5.77 -7.24
N VAL A 30 -3.86 -4.58 -6.79
CA VAL A 30 -4.36 -3.49 -7.63
C VAL A 30 -3.34 -2.36 -7.69
N GLY A 31 -3.00 -1.89 -8.88
CA GLY A 31 -2.15 -0.73 -9.10
C GLY A 31 -2.95 0.57 -9.13
N LEU A 32 -2.41 1.64 -8.56
CA LEU A 32 -2.89 3.01 -8.76
C LEU A 32 -1.77 3.83 -9.38
N LEU A 33 -1.80 3.97 -10.69
CA LEU A 33 -0.72 4.55 -11.51
C LEU A 33 -1.11 5.94 -11.99
N GLY A 34 -0.13 6.71 -12.43
CA GLY A 34 -0.35 8.05 -13.01
C GLY A 34 0.82 8.99 -12.75
N PRO A 35 0.90 10.11 -13.45
CA PRO A 35 1.96 11.10 -13.29
C PRO A 35 1.95 11.77 -11.92
N ASN A 36 3.02 12.53 -11.62
CA ASN A 36 3.07 13.35 -10.41
C ASN A 36 1.94 14.37 -10.40
N GLY A 37 1.31 14.55 -9.24
CA GLY A 37 0.15 15.43 -9.12
C GLY A 37 -1.17 14.87 -9.66
N ALA A 38 -1.23 13.63 -10.15
CA ALA A 38 -2.46 13.03 -10.65
C ALA A 38 -3.53 12.77 -9.58
N GLY A 39 -3.17 12.81 -8.28
CA GLY A 39 -4.10 12.58 -7.18
C GLY A 39 -3.92 11.23 -6.45
N LYS A 40 -2.89 10.43 -6.79
CA LYS A 40 -2.63 9.11 -6.20
C LYS A 40 -2.48 9.14 -4.67
N THR A 41 -1.53 9.91 -4.15
CA THR A 41 -1.28 10.03 -2.70
C THR A 41 -2.49 10.61 -1.97
N THR A 42 -3.19 11.59 -2.57
CA THR A 42 -4.46 12.11 -2.00
C THR A 42 -5.50 11.00 -1.90
N THR A 43 -5.63 10.16 -2.94
CA THR A 43 -6.55 9.01 -2.92
C THR A 43 -6.18 8.03 -1.82
N PHE A 44 -4.88 7.70 -1.63
CA PHE A 44 -4.42 6.90 -0.51
C PHE A 44 -4.81 7.50 0.84
N TYR A 45 -4.60 8.80 1.04
CA TYR A 45 -4.95 9.49 2.28
C TYR A 45 -6.46 9.48 2.56
N LEU A 46 -7.29 9.55 1.52
CA LEU A 46 -8.74 9.39 1.64
C LEU A 46 -9.11 7.96 2.06
N LEU A 47 -8.46 6.95 1.46
CA LEU A 47 -8.70 5.53 1.78
C LEU A 47 -8.27 5.17 3.20
N VAL A 48 -7.09 5.65 3.66
CA VAL A 48 -6.60 5.34 5.02
C VAL A 48 -7.25 6.19 6.11
N GLY A 49 -7.95 7.27 5.74
CA GLY A 49 -8.65 8.15 6.69
C GLY A 49 -7.76 9.22 7.32
N TRP A 50 -6.63 9.54 6.68
CA TRP A 50 -5.82 10.71 7.01
C TRP A 50 -6.50 12.00 6.55
N LEU A 51 -7.14 11.93 5.37
CA LEU A 51 -7.99 13.00 4.85
C LEU A 51 -9.45 12.54 4.79
N ARG A 52 -10.37 13.50 4.89
CA ARG A 52 -11.79 13.28 4.61
C ARG A 52 -12.10 13.70 3.19
N PRO A 53 -12.86 12.90 2.42
CA PRO A 53 -13.35 13.32 1.13
C PRO A 53 -14.37 14.47 1.30
N ASP A 54 -14.44 15.33 0.31
CA ASP A 54 -15.46 16.38 0.25
C ASP A 54 -16.80 15.79 -0.19
N GLN A 55 -16.75 14.74 -1.06
CA GLN A 55 -17.90 13.93 -1.49
C GLN A 55 -17.45 12.49 -1.74
N GLY A 56 -18.41 11.58 -1.80
CA GLY A 56 -18.18 10.17 -2.03
C GLY A 56 -18.04 9.37 -0.74
N SER A 57 -17.78 8.08 -0.88
CA SER A 57 -17.71 7.16 0.26
C SER A 57 -16.56 6.16 0.15
N VAL A 58 -16.10 5.68 1.30
CA VAL A 58 -15.13 4.58 1.43
C VAL A 58 -15.77 3.47 2.25
N ARG A 59 -15.71 2.24 1.73
CA ARG A 59 -16.24 1.05 2.39
C ARG A 59 -15.17 -0.01 2.58
N LEU A 60 -15.21 -0.68 3.69
CA LEU A 60 -14.38 -1.85 3.99
C LEU A 60 -15.31 -3.03 4.27
N ASN A 61 -15.34 -3.99 3.37
CA ASN A 61 -16.40 -4.99 3.30
C ASN A 61 -17.78 -4.30 3.24
N ASP A 62 -18.72 -4.69 4.09
CA ASP A 62 -20.07 -4.11 4.11
C ASP A 62 -20.18 -2.84 4.96
N LYS A 63 -19.09 -2.43 5.61
CA LYS A 63 -19.08 -1.30 6.52
C LYS A 63 -18.58 -0.03 5.85
N GLU A 64 -19.37 1.05 5.92
CA GLU A 64 -18.90 2.37 5.54
C GLU A 64 -17.91 2.91 6.59
N ILE A 65 -16.74 3.35 6.11
CA ILE A 65 -15.65 3.86 6.94
C ILE A 65 -15.27 5.31 6.61
N THR A 66 -16.03 6.00 5.77
CA THR A 66 -15.72 7.33 5.23
C THR A 66 -15.37 8.34 6.33
N ARG A 67 -16.11 8.31 7.45
CA ARG A 67 -15.91 9.24 8.57
C ARG A 67 -15.02 8.70 9.69
N LEU A 68 -14.58 7.44 9.59
CA LEU A 68 -13.73 6.84 10.61
C LEU A 68 -12.28 7.35 10.45
N PRO A 69 -11.64 7.75 11.54
CA PRO A 69 -10.22 8.13 11.53
C PRO A 69 -9.32 6.92 11.29
N MET A 70 -8.08 7.17 10.87
CA MET A 70 -7.09 6.17 10.46
C MET A 70 -6.93 5.02 11.48
N TYR A 71 -6.85 5.31 12.77
CA TYR A 71 -6.66 4.27 13.80
C TYR A 71 -7.84 3.29 13.91
N TRP A 72 -9.08 3.74 13.65
CA TRP A 72 -10.22 2.85 13.58
C TRP A 72 -10.21 2.00 12.31
N ARG A 73 -9.81 2.57 11.16
CA ARG A 73 -9.67 1.79 9.92
C ARG A 73 -8.58 0.73 10.06
N ALA A 74 -7.47 1.04 10.75
CA ALA A 74 -6.43 0.08 11.06
C ALA A 74 -6.95 -1.09 11.92
N ARG A 75 -7.77 -0.83 12.94
CA ARG A 75 -8.42 -1.86 13.77
C ARG A 75 -9.42 -2.72 12.99
N LEU A 76 -10.00 -2.18 11.93
CA LEU A 76 -10.88 -2.92 11.01
C LEU A 76 -10.11 -3.75 9.97
N GLY A 77 -8.78 -3.70 9.98
CA GLY A 77 -7.93 -4.49 9.11
C GLY A 77 -7.41 -3.77 7.86
N LEU A 78 -7.33 -2.44 7.88
CA LEU A 78 -6.70 -1.66 6.81
C LEU A 78 -5.29 -1.25 7.21
N GLY A 79 -4.27 -1.92 6.65
CA GLY A 79 -2.86 -1.57 6.83
C GLY A 79 -2.41 -0.49 5.84
N TYR A 80 -1.42 0.31 6.23
CA TYR A 80 -0.83 1.35 5.37
C TYR A 80 0.67 1.43 5.56
N LEU A 81 1.40 1.42 4.44
CA LEU A 81 2.82 1.67 4.36
C LEU A 81 3.03 3.02 3.66
N PRO A 82 3.49 4.05 4.35
CA PRO A 82 3.74 5.37 3.75
C PRO A 82 4.98 5.36 2.84
N GLN A 83 5.05 6.35 1.97
CA GLN A 83 6.22 6.60 1.12
C GLN A 83 7.46 6.93 1.97
N GLU A 84 7.30 7.78 2.98
CA GLU A 84 8.40 8.17 3.85
C GLU A 84 8.79 7.04 4.83
N PRO A 85 10.10 6.88 5.11
CA PRO A 85 10.58 5.89 6.07
C PRO A 85 9.95 6.10 7.44
N SER A 86 9.29 5.06 7.96
CA SER A 86 8.52 5.12 9.20
C SER A 86 9.09 4.25 10.33
N VAL A 87 10.21 3.55 10.09
CA VAL A 87 10.84 2.67 11.07
C VAL A 87 11.31 3.45 12.30
N PHE A 88 11.13 2.88 13.50
CA PHE A 88 11.69 3.42 14.73
C PHE A 88 13.19 3.11 14.79
N ARG A 89 14.00 4.03 14.30
CA ARG A 89 15.45 3.84 14.05
C ARG A 89 16.27 3.43 15.28
N LYS A 90 15.87 3.83 16.48
CA LYS A 90 16.56 3.51 17.74
C LYS A 90 16.13 2.20 18.39
N LEU A 91 15.09 1.58 17.87
CA LEU A 91 14.58 0.29 18.35
C LEU A 91 15.18 -0.85 17.54
N THR A 92 15.22 -2.05 18.12
CA THR A 92 15.55 -3.27 17.38
C THR A 92 14.44 -3.60 16.37
N VAL A 93 14.70 -4.52 15.45
CA VAL A 93 13.69 -5.02 14.52
C VAL A 93 12.49 -5.58 15.29
N GLU A 94 12.74 -6.46 16.28
CA GLU A 94 11.64 -7.05 17.07
C GLU A 94 10.91 -6.02 17.93
N ASP A 95 11.58 -4.99 18.45
CA ASP A 95 10.93 -3.93 19.22
C ASP A 95 10.06 -3.03 18.33
N ASN A 96 10.44 -2.82 17.06
CA ASN A 96 9.59 -2.16 16.08
C ASN A 96 8.24 -2.85 15.92
N LEU A 97 8.21 -4.18 15.90
CA LEU A 97 6.98 -4.96 15.80
C LEU A 97 6.22 -4.95 17.14
N THR A 98 6.96 -5.10 18.25
CA THR A 98 6.40 -5.10 19.60
C THR A 98 5.70 -3.78 19.92
N ALA A 99 6.28 -2.64 19.52
CA ALA A 99 5.72 -1.31 19.76
C ALA A 99 4.30 -1.14 19.19
N VAL A 100 3.97 -1.77 18.06
CA VAL A 100 2.62 -1.73 17.50
C VAL A 100 1.71 -2.82 18.06
N LEU A 101 2.26 -3.98 18.44
CA LEU A 101 1.48 -5.06 19.05
C LEU A 101 0.92 -4.70 20.44
N GLN A 102 1.60 -3.82 21.18
CA GLN A 102 1.14 -3.36 22.52
C GLN A 102 -0.27 -2.74 22.48
N PHE A 103 -0.70 -2.20 21.35
CA PHE A 103 -2.03 -1.61 21.17
C PHE A 103 -3.10 -2.63 20.74
N GLN A 104 -2.73 -3.92 20.63
CA GLN A 104 -3.67 -4.98 20.28
C GLN A 104 -4.18 -5.69 21.54
N PRO A 105 -5.45 -6.11 21.57
CA PRO A 105 -6.03 -6.85 22.69
C PRO A 105 -5.57 -8.32 22.67
N LEU A 106 -4.24 -8.54 22.70
CA LEU A 106 -3.59 -9.84 22.65
C LEU A 106 -2.80 -10.09 23.94
N SER A 107 -2.83 -11.33 24.45
CA SER A 107 -1.95 -11.74 25.55
C SER A 107 -0.47 -11.68 25.13
N ALA A 108 0.44 -11.58 26.09
CA ALA A 108 1.88 -11.57 25.84
C ALA A 108 2.35 -12.78 25.01
N LYS A 109 1.78 -13.97 25.28
CA LYS A 109 2.05 -15.20 24.51
C LYS A 109 1.61 -15.06 23.05
N GLN A 110 0.44 -14.51 22.79
CA GLN A 110 -0.08 -14.27 21.44
C GLN A 110 0.73 -13.21 20.69
N GLN A 111 1.10 -12.12 21.37
CA GLN A 111 1.97 -11.08 20.80
C GLN A 111 3.33 -11.66 20.40
N LYS A 112 3.97 -12.45 21.29
CA LYS A 112 5.24 -13.13 21.00
C LYS A 112 5.12 -14.05 19.78
N LYS A 113 4.09 -14.91 19.77
CA LYS A 113 3.86 -15.82 18.62
C LYS A 113 3.72 -15.02 17.30
N ARG A 114 2.85 -14.03 17.29
CA ARG A 114 2.60 -13.23 16.09
C ARG A 114 3.85 -12.50 15.59
N ARG A 115 4.64 -11.95 16.51
CA ARG A 115 5.93 -11.34 16.18
C ARG A 115 6.87 -12.31 15.51
N LEU A 116 7.05 -13.50 16.07
CA LEU A 116 7.92 -14.53 15.50
C LEU A 116 7.42 -14.99 14.13
N ASP A 117 6.13 -15.27 13.98
CA ASP A 117 5.52 -15.69 12.72
C ASP A 117 5.75 -14.63 11.60
N VAL A 118 5.65 -13.33 11.94
CA VAL A 118 5.88 -12.25 10.97
C VAL A 118 7.37 -12.07 10.66
N LEU A 119 8.25 -12.16 11.66
CA LEU A 119 9.71 -12.09 11.43
C LEU A 119 10.18 -13.21 10.49
N GLU A 120 9.69 -14.42 10.68
CA GLU A 120 9.97 -15.56 9.82
C GLU A 120 9.44 -15.33 8.40
N LYS A 121 8.16 -14.95 8.28
CA LYS A 121 7.49 -14.68 6.99
C LYS A 121 8.19 -13.59 6.18
N MET A 122 8.83 -12.64 6.84
CA MET A 122 9.53 -11.52 6.21
C MET A 122 11.05 -11.77 6.02
N GLY A 123 11.56 -12.93 6.45
CA GLY A 123 12.99 -13.23 6.42
C GLY A 123 13.83 -12.33 7.33
N LEU A 124 13.26 -11.86 8.46
CA LEU A 124 13.89 -10.92 9.38
C LEU A 124 14.37 -11.58 10.69
N THR A 125 14.26 -12.89 10.82
CA THR A 125 14.56 -13.60 12.08
C THR A 125 16.02 -13.40 12.53
N SER A 126 16.99 -13.47 11.62
CA SER A 126 18.41 -13.25 11.91
C SER A 126 18.75 -11.80 12.27
N LEU A 127 17.90 -10.85 11.91
CA LEU A 127 18.07 -9.43 12.16
C LEU A 127 17.24 -8.93 13.36
N SER A 128 16.52 -9.83 14.05
CA SER A 128 15.51 -9.46 15.07
C SER A 128 16.07 -8.56 16.18
N SER A 129 17.28 -8.82 16.66
CA SER A 129 17.96 -8.03 17.70
C SER A 129 18.76 -6.83 17.18
N GLN A 130 18.87 -6.66 15.86
CA GLN A 130 19.61 -5.56 15.26
C GLN A 130 18.84 -4.24 15.36
N ILE A 131 19.55 -3.13 15.62
CA ILE A 131 18.97 -1.78 15.63
C ILE A 131 18.52 -1.41 14.22
N ALA A 132 17.24 -1.06 14.07
CA ALA A 132 16.63 -0.80 12.76
C ALA A 132 17.28 0.36 11.98
N GLY A 133 17.91 1.30 12.67
CA GLY A 133 18.66 2.39 12.06
C GLY A 133 19.91 1.96 11.28
N THR A 134 20.49 0.78 11.58
CA THR A 134 21.70 0.25 10.93
C THR A 134 21.42 -0.65 9.72
N LEU A 135 20.15 -0.97 9.47
CA LEU A 135 19.72 -1.82 8.37
C LEU A 135 19.91 -1.13 7.01
N SER A 136 20.07 -1.92 5.95
CA SER A 136 19.97 -1.46 4.56
C SER A 136 18.59 -0.87 4.24
N GLY A 137 18.45 -0.17 3.12
CA GLY A 137 17.16 0.39 2.67
C GLY A 137 16.09 -0.69 2.53
N GLY A 138 16.42 -1.80 1.89
CA GLY A 138 15.52 -2.91 1.67
C GLY A 138 15.12 -3.66 2.95
N GLU A 139 16.07 -3.90 3.85
CA GLU A 139 15.77 -4.51 5.16
C GLU A 139 14.86 -3.61 5.99
N ARG A 140 15.10 -2.29 6.01
CA ARG A 140 14.18 -1.32 6.63
C ARG A 140 12.80 -1.40 6.04
N ARG A 141 12.67 -1.48 4.71
CA ARG A 141 11.37 -1.60 4.04
C ARG A 141 10.64 -2.89 4.43
N LYS A 142 11.38 -4.01 4.54
CA LYS A 142 10.81 -5.27 5.07
C LYS A 142 10.30 -5.10 6.51
N VAL A 143 11.01 -4.39 7.39
CA VAL A 143 10.55 -4.10 8.76
C VAL A 143 9.29 -3.25 8.77
N GLU A 144 9.18 -2.25 7.89
CA GLU A 144 7.98 -1.40 7.78
C GLU A 144 6.76 -2.20 7.33
N ILE A 145 6.92 -3.08 6.34
CA ILE A 145 5.87 -4.01 5.92
C ILE A 145 5.52 -4.95 7.08
N ALA A 146 6.50 -5.52 7.78
CA ALA A 146 6.30 -6.39 8.93
C ALA A 146 5.47 -5.71 10.03
N ARG A 147 5.72 -4.44 10.33
CA ARG A 147 4.93 -3.65 11.29
C ARG A 147 3.46 -3.55 10.91
N SER A 148 3.16 -3.44 9.63
CA SER A 148 1.77 -3.46 9.17
C SER A 148 1.15 -4.86 9.30
N LEU A 149 1.93 -5.90 9.02
CA LEU A 149 1.47 -7.30 9.03
C LEU A 149 1.17 -7.84 10.42
N VAL A 150 1.90 -7.40 11.47
CA VAL A 150 1.61 -7.86 12.84
C VAL A 150 0.22 -7.45 13.31
N LEU A 151 -0.41 -6.46 12.68
CA LEU A 151 -1.79 -6.06 12.93
C LEU A 151 -2.84 -6.94 12.22
N ASN A 152 -2.39 -7.93 11.43
CA ASN A 152 -3.23 -8.85 10.66
C ASN A 152 -4.21 -8.14 9.71
N PRO A 153 -3.73 -7.30 8.79
CA PRO A 153 -4.60 -6.55 7.91
C PRO A 153 -5.31 -7.48 6.92
N ALA A 154 -6.56 -7.15 6.59
CA ALA A 154 -7.29 -7.75 5.48
C ALA A 154 -6.94 -7.08 4.14
N TYR A 155 -6.55 -5.79 4.21
CA TYR A 155 -6.10 -4.99 3.07
C TYR A 155 -4.85 -4.20 3.45
N LEU A 156 -3.93 -4.07 2.50
CA LEU A 156 -2.66 -3.34 2.68
C LEU A 156 -2.48 -2.33 1.56
N LEU A 157 -2.33 -1.07 1.93
CA LEU A 157 -2.04 0.02 1.02
C LEU A 157 -0.54 0.30 1.06
N LEU A 158 0.14 0.21 -0.08
CA LEU A 158 1.59 0.37 -0.23
C LEU A 158 1.87 1.62 -1.08
N ASP A 159 2.35 2.67 -0.44
CA ASP A 159 2.70 3.92 -1.11
C ASP A 159 4.20 3.92 -1.43
N GLU A 160 4.53 3.76 -2.72
CA GLU A 160 5.88 3.68 -3.27
C GLU A 160 6.81 2.66 -2.56
N PRO A 161 6.44 1.37 -2.48
CA PRO A 161 7.22 0.38 -1.75
C PRO A 161 8.60 0.09 -2.37
N PHE A 162 8.83 0.42 -3.64
CA PHE A 162 10.08 0.19 -4.36
C PHE A 162 11.00 1.41 -4.41
N SER A 163 10.55 2.56 -3.86
CA SER A 163 11.32 3.80 -3.92
C SER A 163 12.61 3.72 -3.11
N GLY A 164 13.74 4.11 -3.72
CA GLY A 164 15.05 4.17 -3.07
C GLY A 164 15.66 2.80 -2.72
N ILE A 165 15.25 1.75 -3.41
CA ILE A 165 15.70 0.36 -3.17
C ILE A 165 16.43 -0.15 -4.42
N ASP A 166 17.45 -0.99 -4.21
CA ASP A 166 18.20 -1.64 -5.29
C ASP A 166 17.37 -2.72 -6.02
N PRO A 167 17.71 -3.04 -7.29
CA PRO A 167 16.93 -3.98 -8.10
C PRO A 167 16.77 -5.39 -7.51
N ILE A 168 17.79 -5.90 -6.82
CA ILE A 168 17.74 -7.25 -6.21
C ILE A 168 16.72 -7.25 -5.08
N THR A 169 16.76 -6.22 -4.26
CA THR A 169 15.80 -6.06 -3.15
C THR A 169 14.37 -5.80 -3.64
N ILE A 170 14.18 -5.12 -4.79
CA ILE A 170 12.86 -4.98 -5.41
C ILE A 170 12.26 -6.35 -5.73
N GLU A 171 13.04 -7.28 -6.28
CA GLU A 171 12.56 -8.65 -6.57
C GLU A 171 12.09 -9.37 -5.29
N ASP A 172 12.84 -9.26 -4.20
CA ASP A 172 12.47 -9.81 -2.89
C ASP A 172 11.14 -9.24 -2.40
N ILE A 173 10.99 -7.90 -2.45
CA ILE A 173 9.76 -7.23 -2.00
C ILE A 173 8.58 -7.62 -2.88
N ARG A 174 8.76 -7.75 -4.20
CA ARG A 174 7.74 -8.27 -5.11
C ARG A 174 7.29 -9.67 -4.72
N GLY A 175 8.25 -10.55 -4.41
CA GLY A 175 7.96 -11.90 -3.91
C GLY A 175 7.13 -11.86 -2.62
N ILE A 176 7.49 -11.01 -1.67
CA ILE A 176 6.73 -10.81 -0.43
C ILE A 176 5.31 -10.34 -0.75
N ILE A 177 5.12 -9.30 -1.57
CA ILE A 177 3.80 -8.75 -1.92
C ILE A 177 2.91 -9.82 -2.56
N ARG A 178 3.44 -10.60 -3.52
CA ARG A 178 2.70 -11.72 -4.14
C ARG A 178 2.28 -12.78 -3.12
N ASN A 179 3.17 -13.14 -2.19
CA ASN A 179 2.86 -14.12 -1.15
C ASN A 179 1.80 -13.62 -0.17
N LEU A 180 1.80 -12.32 0.14
CA LEU A 180 0.77 -11.69 0.96
C LEU A 180 -0.60 -11.73 0.25
N ALA A 181 -0.65 -11.40 -1.02
CA ALA A 181 -1.89 -11.51 -1.82
C ALA A 181 -2.40 -12.95 -1.86
N ARG A 182 -1.52 -13.93 -2.16
CA ARG A 182 -1.89 -15.37 -2.13
C ARG A 182 -2.40 -15.83 -0.77
N SER A 183 -1.99 -15.18 0.33
CA SER A 183 -2.52 -15.47 1.67
C SER A 183 -3.87 -14.80 1.95
N GLY A 184 -4.48 -14.14 0.96
CA GLY A 184 -5.82 -13.53 1.04
C GLY A 184 -5.83 -12.05 1.41
N ILE A 185 -4.69 -11.36 1.48
CA ILE A 185 -4.61 -9.92 1.74
C ILE A 185 -4.85 -9.17 0.42
N GLY A 186 -5.87 -8.30 0.36
CA GLY A 186 -6.03 -7.39 -0.78
C GLY A 186 -5.00 -6.26 -0.73
N ILE A 187 -4.36 -5.94 -1.84
CA ILE A 187 -3.25 -4.98 -1.89
C ILE A 187 -3.56 -3.86 -2.88
N LEU A 188 -3.43 -2.61 -2.45
CA LEU A 188 -3.38 -1.45 -3.34
C LEU A 188 -1.97 -0.88 -3.30
N ILE A 189 -1.37 -0.74 -4.49
CA ILE A 189 0.02 -0.28 -4.62
C ILE A 189 0.10 0.91 -5.57
N THR A 190 0.91 1.91 -5.25
CA THR A 190 1.38 2.92 -6.18
C THR A 190 2.90 2.99 -6.13
N ASP A 191 3.53 3.23 -7.27
CA ASP A 191 4.98 3.42 -7.35
C ASP A 191 5.33 4.24 -8.59
N HIS A 192 6.49 4.89 -8.55
CA HIS A 192 7.08 5.56 -9.72
C HIS A 192 7.67 4.54 -10.70
N ASN A 193 8.07 3.37 -10.21
CA ASN A 193 8.54 2.28 -11.05
C ASN A 193 7.34 1.53 -11.65
N VAL A 194 6.82 2.10 -12.75
CA VAL A 194 5.61 1.60 -13.43
C VAL A 194 5.77 0.15 -13.88
N ARG A 195 6.95 -0.19 -14.42
CA ARG A 195 7.22 -1.54 -14.92
C ARG A 195 7.11 -2.57 -13.80
N GLU A 196 7.79 -2.33 -12.68
CA GLU A 196 7.76 -3.23 -11.53
C GLU A 196 6.36 -3.38 -10.94
N THR A 197 5.60 -2.29 -10.94
CA THR A 197 4.21 -2.30 -10.47
C THR A 197 3.31 -3.12 -11.40
N LEU A 198 3.38 -2.89 -12.72
CA LEU A 198 2.57 -3.64 -13.70
C LEU A 198 2.91 -5.13 -13.74
N LEU A 199 4.16 -5.50 -13.43
CA LEU A 199 4.58 -6.91 -13.37
C LEU A 199 3.95 -7.70 -12.21
N ILE A 200 3.48 -7.03 -11.15
CA ILE A 200 2.91 -7.72 -9.99
C ILE A 200 1.41 -7.51 -9.81
N THR A 201 0.82 -6.53 -10.48
CA THR A 201 -0.60 -6.20 -10.33
C THR A 201 -1.46 -7.10 -11.23
N ASP A 202 -2.60 -7.55 -10.70
CA ASP A 202 -3.62 -8.25 -11.47
C ASP A 202 -4.34 -7.29 -12.42
N ARG A 203 -4.57 -6.06 -11.95
CA ARG A 203 -5.05 -4.91 -12.73
C ARG A 203 -4.62 -3.59 -12.10
N SER A 204 -4.71 -2.54 -12.88
CA SER A 204 -4.34 -1.20 -12.41
C SER A 204 -5.33 -0.14 -12.89
N TYR A 205 -5.47 0.91 -12.10
CA TYR A 205 -6.15 2.15 -12.46
C TYR A 205 -5.10 3.19 -12.85
N LEU A 206 -5.24 3.77 -14.02
CA LEU A 206 -4.44 4.93 -14.43
C LEU A 206 -5.20 6.20 -14.09
N VAL A 207 -4.61 6.99 -13.20
CA VAL A 207 -5.16 8.28 -12.74
C VAL A 207 -4.49 9.41 -13.50
N PHE A 208 -5.31 10.32 -14.02
CA PHE A 208 -4.86 11.54 -14.69
C PHE A 208 -5.77 12.70 -14.29
N GLN A 209 -5.19 13.82 -13.84
CA GLN A 209 -5.92 15.02 -13.39
C GLN A 209 -7.06 14.72 -12.40
N GLY A 210 -6.79 13.86 -11.42
CA GLY A 210 -7.76 13.50 -10.37
C GLY A 210 -8.86 12.54 -10.78
N LYS A 211 -8.84 11.98 -12.00
CA LYS A 211 -9.84 11.03 -12.52
C LYS A 211 -9.18 9.73 -12.92
N ILE A 212 -9.95 8.63 -12.88
CA ILE A 212 -9.52 7.39 -13.52
C ILE A 212 -9.71 7.55 -15.03
N LEU A 213 -8.59 7.52 -15.76
CA LEU A 213 -8.59 7.59 -17.22
C LEU A 213 -8.94 6.23 -17.81
N ILE A 214 -8.32 5.16 -17.31
CA ILE A 214 -8.51 3.78 -17.76
C ILE A 214 -8.21 2.81 -16.62
N SER A 215 -8.79 1.63 -16.68
CA SER A 215 -8.43 0.48 -15.82
C SER A 215 -8.34 -0.78 -16.64
N GLY A 216 -7.40 -1.66 -16.28
CA GLY A 216 -7.19 -2.95 -16.95
C GLY A 216 -5.96 -3.67 -16.44
N SER A 217 -5.66 -4.82 -16.99
CA SER A 217 -4.43 -5.57 -16.76
C SER A 217 -3.20 -4.84 -17.32
N GLY A 218 -2.00 -5.24 -16.89
CA GLY A 218 -0.75 -4.66 -17.39
C GLY A 218 -0.68 -4.64 -18.92
N PRO A 219 -0.91 -5.77 -19.64
CA PRO A 219 -0.94 -5.80 -21.10
C PRO A 219 -1.99 -4.88 -21.74
N GLU A 220 -3.19 -4.77 -21.14
CA GLU A 220 -4.23 -3.86 -21.65
C GLU A 220 -3.81 -2.40 -21.53
N LEU A 221 -3.23 -2.01 -20.39
CA LEU A 221 -2.73 -0.64 -20.20
C LEU A 221 -1.57 -0.30 -21.14
N VAL A 222 -0.63 -1.22 -21.32
CA VAL A 222 0.54 -1.00 -22.21
C VAL A 222 0.12 -0.84 -23.68
N ASN A 223 -0.93 -1.52 -24.11
CA ASN A 223 -1.46 -1.43 -25.47
C ASN A 223 -2.47 -0.28 -25.67
N ASN A 224 -2.86 0.41 -24.60
CA ASN A 224 -3.84 1.48 -24.70
C ASN A 224 -3.21 2.80 -25.18
N PRO A 225 -3.73 3.43 -26.26
CA PRO A 225 -3.16 4.66 -26.82
C PRO A 225 -3.19 5.85 -25.82
N GLU A 226 -4.24 5.98 -25.01
CA GLU A 226 -4.34 7.06 -24.02
C GLU A 226 -3.34 6.86 -22.87
N ALA A 227 -3.17 5.60 -22.38
CA ALA A 227 -2.17 5.28 -21.37
C ALA A 227 -0.74 5.60 -21.87
N ARG A 228 -0.42 5.27 -23.13
CA ARG A 228 0.85 5.63 -23.76
C ARG A 228 1.03 7.14 -23.87
N ARG A 229 0.03 7.83 -24.41
CA ARG A 229 0.09 9.29 -24.65
C ARG A 229 0.25 10.09 -23.35
N PHE A 230 -0.45 9.72 -22.27
CA PHE A 230 -0.51 10.56 -21.07
C PHE A 230 0.42 10.12 -19.94
N TYR A 231 0.97 8.88 -20.02
CA TYR A 231 1.76 8.37 -18.88
C TYR A 231 2.92 7.45 -19.26
N LEU A 232 2.70 6.40 -20.06
CA LEU A 232 3.72 5.36 -20.28
C LEU A 232 4.79 5.79 -21.29
N GLY A 233 4.44 6.60 -22.30
CA GLY A 233 5.27 6.90 -23.45
C GLY A 233 5.16 5.85 -24.57
N GLU A 234 5.46 6.25 -25.78
CA GLU A 234 5.26 5.41 -26.99
C GLU A 234 6.17 4.17 -27.03
N THR A 235 7.35 4.24 -26.41
CA THR A 235 8.35 3.17 -26.44
C THR A 235 8.27 2.23 -25.22
N PHE A 236 7.32 2.42 -24.33
CA PHE A 236 7.21 1.61 -23.10
C PHE A 236 6.86 0.15 -23.43
N THR A 237 7.60 -0.78 -22.79
CA THR A 237 7.37 -2.25 -22.84
C THR A 237 7.47 -2.84 -21.45
N LEU A 238 6.73 -3.92 -21.19
CA LEU A 238 6.80 -4.72 -19.95
C LEU A 238 8.03 -5.63 -19.94
#